data_72b547671e30b20bf4fb938308e2a29d
#
_entry.id   72b547671e30b20bf4fb938308e2a29d
#
_cell.length_a   1.000
_cell.length_b   1.000
_cell.length_c   1.000
_cell.angle_alpha   90.00
_cell.angle_beta   90.00
_cell.angle_gamma   90.00
#
_symmetry.space_group_name_H-M   'P 1'
#
loop_
_entity.id
_entity.type
_entity.pdbx_description
1 polymer ?
#
loop_
_entity_poly.entity_id
_entity_poly.type
_entity_poly.pdbx_seq_one_letter_code
_entity_poly.pdbx_strand_id
1 'polypeptide(L)'
;TFSDDPEVVARLGGHVVETLQKNHILAVAKHFPGLGRTTLDPHHHLPFIDADEAEMERIHLPPFQAAIAAGVSSVMSSHAIYSAIDPETPATLSSRVIHGILREKLGFDGLILTDDLEMGAIQKGWGVVKGAVSAFKAGCDILLICEDQSAVLESMNALKAALLREEIPVHHLHRAITRINKTKGRFLNPVRKISLHEVREYFPPRG
;
A
#
# COMPACT_ATOMS: atom_id res chain seq x y z
N THR A 1 -13.15 11.74 -0.07
CA THR A 1 -13.22 11.55 1.41
C THR A 1 -14.66 11.37 1.84
N PHE A 2 -14.90 10.57 2.90
CA PHE A 2 -16.24 10.36 3.45
C PHE A 2 -16.66 11.51 4.38
N SER A 3 -15.69 12.06 5.15
CA SER A 3 -15.90 13.11 6.13
C SER A 3 -14.57 13.74 6.56
N ASP A 4 -14.61 14.82 7.29
CA ASP A 4 -13.52 15.41 8.09
C ASP A 4 -13.45 14.83 9.52
N ASP A 5 -14.48 14.09 9.93
CA ASP A 5 -14.53 13.36 11.19
C ASP A 5 -13.92 11.95 11.04
N PRO A 6 -12.81 11.63 11.74
CA PRO A 6 -12.15 10.35 11.65
C PRO A 6 -13.02 9.16 12.09
N GLU A 7 -13.96 9.35 13.02
CA GLU A 7 -14.87 8.30 13.44
C GLU A 7 -15.88 7.94 12.36
N VAL A 8 -16.40 8.97 11.65
CA VAL A 8 -17.28 8.76 10.49
C VAL A 8 -16.52 8.06 9.37
N VAL A 9 -15.28 8.48 9.09
CA VAL A 9 -14.41 7.82 8.08
C VAL A 9 -14.14 6.37 8.46
N ALA A 10 -13.80 6.10 9.72
CA ALA A 10 -13.55 4.75 10.24
C ALA A 10 -14.77 3.84 10.05
N ARG A 11 -15.95 4.30 10.46
CA ARG A 11 -17.21 3.55 10.34
C ARG A 11 -17.58 3.26 8.90
N LEU A 12 -17.61 4.29 8.05
CA LEU A 12 -18.00 4.13 6.64
C LEU A 12 -16.96 3.31 5.86
N GLY A 13 -15.67 3.56 6.09
CA GLY A 13 -14.58 2.80 5.49
C GLY A 13 -14.63 1.32 5.85
N GLY A 14 -14.92 0.99 7.12
CA GLY A 14 -15.12 -0.38 7.57
C GLY A 14 -16.28 -1.08 6.83
N HIS A 15 -17.43 -0.42 6.69
CA HIS A 15 -18.56 -0.97 5.93
C HIS A 15 -18.25 -1.17 4.44
N VAL A 16 -17.52 -0.26 3.82
CA VAL A 16 -17.09 -0.41 2.42
C VAL A 16 -16.19 -1.64 2.28
N VAL A 17 -15.20 -1.81 3.18
CA VAL A 17 -14.31 -2.97 3.19
C VAL A 17 -15.11 -4.27 3.31
N GLU A 18 -16.00 -4.36 4.31
CA GLU A 18 -16.84 -5.55 4.51
C GLU A 18 -17.67 -5.87 3.28
N THR A 19 -18.32 -4.85 2.69
CA THR A 19 -19.20 -5.04 1.54
C THR A 19 -18.44 -5.53 0.32
N LEU A 20 -17.29 -4.90 0.00
CA LEU A 20 -16.46 -5.32 -1.13
C LEU A 20 -15.98 -6.76 -0.95
N GLN A 21 -15.44 -7.10 0.21
CA GLN A 21 -14.84 -8.41 0.44
C GLN A 21 -15.85 -9.55 0.57
N LYS A 22 -17.06 -9.29 1.09
CA LYS A 22 -18.18 -10.23 1.03
C LYS A 22 -18.61 -10.57 -0.40
N ASN A 23 -18.39 -9.65 -1.34
CA ASN A 23 -18.64 -9.83 -2.76
C ASN A 23 -17.38 -10.25 -3.55
N HIS A 24 -16.38 -10.83 -2.89
CA HIS A 24 -15.12 -11.31 -3.49
C HIS A 24 -14.29 -10.23 -4.21
N ILE A 25 -14.44 -8.96 -3.83
CA ILE A 25 -13.64 -7.85 -4.33
C ILE A 25 -12.59 -7.52 -3.28
N LEU A 26 -11.31 -7.57 -3.65
CA LEU A 26 -10.20 -7.17 -2.79
C LEU A 26 -10.27 -5.68 -2.48
N ALA A 27 -10.36 -5.33 -1.20
CA ALA A 27 -10.34 -3.94 -0.76
C ALA A 27 -8.92 -3.49 -0.42
N VAL A 28 -8.60 -2.23 -0.73
CA VAL A 28 -7.34 -1.58 -0.37
C VAL A 28 -7.64 -0.32 0.43
N ALA A 29 -7.16 -0.26 1.68
CA ALA A 29 -7.21 0.98 2.47
C ALA A 29 -6.00 1.86 2.12
N LYS A 30 -6.25 3.16 1.79
CA LYS A 30 -5.20 4.05 1.30
C LYS A 30 -5.44 5.52 1.63
N HIS A 31 -4.40 6.30 1.72
CA HIS A 31 -2.97 5.97 1.68
C HIS A 31 -2.40 6.05 3.10
N PHE A 32 -1.82 4.95 3.57
CA PHE A 32 -1.33 4.82 4.94
C PHE A 32 -0.06 5.65 5.19
N PRO A 33 0.08 6.30 6.34
CA PRO A 33 -0.81 6.33 7.52
C PRO A 33 -1.87 7.44 7.52
N GLY A 34 -2.13 8.13 6.38
CA GLY A 34 -3.21 9.10 6.21
C GLY A 34 -2.74 10.44 5.62
N LEU A 35 -3.31 10.85 4.49
CA LEU A 35 -2.93 12.07 3.75
C LEU A 35 -3.83 13.29 4.05
N GLY A 36 -4.75 13.21 5.02
CA GLY A 36 -5.81 14.22 5.21
C GLY A 36 -5.35 15.65 5.45
N ARG A 37 -4.10 15.88 5.90
CA ARG A 37 -3.53 17.21 6.12
C ARG A 37 -2.62 17.72 5.00
N THR A 38 -2.38 16.92 3.96
CA THR A 38 -1.51 17.40 2.90
C THR A 38 -2.18 18.48 2.05
N THR A 39 -1.43 19.55 1.78
CA THR A 39 -1.79 20.59 0.81
C THR A 39 -1.04 20.43 -0.50
N LEU A 40 -0.08 19.51 -0.57
CA LEU A 40 0.76 19.24 -1.71
C LEU A 40 0.32 17.95 -2.41
N ASP A 41 0.33 17.99 -3.74
CA ASP A 41 0.06 16.81 -4.57
C ASP A 41 1.30 15.89 -4.59
N PRO A 42 1.20 14.65 -4.08
CA PRO A 42 2.31 13.70 -4.07
C PRO A 42 2.77 13.25 -5.45
N HIS A 43 1.98 13.48 -6.51
CA HIS A 43 2.42 13.22 -7.89
C HIS A 43 3.57 14.14 -8.32
N HIS A 44 3.66 15.33 -7.73
CA HIS A 44 4.66 16.33 -8.12
C HIS A 44 5.65 16.71 -7.03
N HIS A 45 5.26 16.57 -5.78
CA HIS A 45 6.01 17.02 -4.61
C HIS A 45 6.09 15.91 -3.57
N LEU A 46 7.05 16.03 -2.66
CA LEU A 46 7.13 15.19 -1.46
C LEU A 46 6.33 15.87 -0.34
N PRO A 47 5.12 15.36 0.01
CA PRO A 47 4.34 15.95 1.08
C PRO A 47 5.02 15.74 2.44
N PHE A 48 4.91 16.74 3.31
CA PHE A 48 5.36 16.68 4.69
C PHE A 48 4.15 16.86 5.62
N ILE A 49 3.88 15.87 6.43
CA ILE A 49 2.78 15.87 7.39
C ILE A 49 3.37 16.18 8.78
N ASP A 50 3.19 17.42 9.21
CA ASP A 50 3.58 17.87 10.53
C ASP A 50 2.45 17.59 11.54
N ALA A 51 2.37 16.34 11.94
CA ALA A 51 1.45 15.84 12.94
C ALA A 51 2.25 15.25 14.09
N ASP A 52 1.85 15.55 15.32
CA ASP A 52 2.44 14.92 16.49
C ASP A 52 1.89 13.49 16.72
N GLU A 53 2.48 12.77 17.67
CA GLU A 53 2.08 11.40 17.97
C GLU A 53 0.61 11.32 18.43
N ALA A 54 0.15 12.27 19.22
CA ALA A 54 -1.24 12.31 19.70
C ALA A 54 -2.24 12.55 18.57
N GLU A 55 -1.88 13.34 17.60
CA GLU A 55 -2.68 13.56 16.39
C GLU A 55 -2.70 12.31 15.49
N MET A 56 -1.55 11.65 15.31
CA MET A 56 -1.49 10.39 14.58
C MET A 56 -2.45 9.37 15.19
N GLU A 57 -2.44 9.20 16.51
CA GLU A 57 -3.31 8.27 17.23
C GLU A 57 -4.81 8.62 17.17
N ARG A 58 -5.14 9.90 17.22
CA ARG A 58 -6.53 10.35 17.32
C ARG A 58 -7.18 10.53 15.96
N ILE A 59 -6.44 10.91 14.92
CA ILE A 59 -7.00 11.31 13.62
C ILE A 59 -6.59 10.38 12.49
N HIS A 60 -5.29 10.10 12.35
CA HIS A 60 -4.78 9.42 11.17
C HIS A 60 -4.95 7.90 11.21
N LEU A 61 -4.66 7.27 12.36
CA LEU A 61 -4.67 5.81 12.48
C LEU A 61 -6.06 5.17 12.65
N PRO A 62 -7.08 5.80 13.30
CA PRO A 62 -8.36 5.14 13.56
C PRO A 62 -9.08 4.61 12.30
N PRO A 63 -9.11 5.31 11.14
CA PRO A 63 -9.70 4.76 9.93
C PRO A 63 -9.02 3.46 9.44
N PHE A 64 -7.70 3.36 9.60
CA PHE A 64 -6.95 2.15 9.24
C PHE A 64 -7.17 1.03 10.25
N GLN A 65 -7.25 1.34 11.54
CA GLN A 65 -7.62 0.38 12.58
C GLN A 65 -8.99 -0.23 12.30
N ALA A 66 -9.97 0.59 11.93
CA ALA A 66 -11.31 0.13 11.56
C ALA A 66 -11.29 -0.73 10.28
N ALA A 67 -10.52 -0.34 9.26
CA ALA A 67 -10.36 -1.13 8.04
C ALA A 67 -9.70 -2.50 8.33
N ILE A 68 -8.70 -2.54 9.21
CA ILE A 68 -8.03 -3.77 9.65
C ILE A 68 -9.01 -4.65 10.43
N ALA A 69 -9.78 -4.08 11.37
CA ALA A 69 -10.81 -4.80 12.11
C ALA A 69 -11.91 -5.37 11.20
N ALA A 70 -12.26 -4.65 10.12
CA ALA A 70 -13.16 -5.12 9.06
C ALA A 70 -12.52 -6.18 8.13
N GLY A 71 -11.28 -6.57 8.35
CA GLY A 71 -10.56 -7.61 7.63
C GLY A 71 -10.06 -7.20 6.25
N VAL A 72 -9.70 -5.93 6.06
CA VAL A 72 -9.17 -5.43 4.77
C VAL A 72 -8.03 -6.30 4.25
N SER A 73 -8.08 -6.64 2.97
CA SER A 73 -7.08 -7.52 2.35
C SER A 73 -5.73 -6.85 2.17
N SER A 74 -5.73 -5.55 1.93
CA SER A 74 -4.53 -4.82 1.55
C SER A 74 -4.54 -3.39 2.10
N VAL A 75 -3.34 -2.87 2.34
CA VAL A 75 -3.10 -1.46 2.67
C VAL A 75 -2.06 -0.91 1.71
N MET A 76 -2.33 0.27 1.14
CA MET A 76 -1.38 0.99 0.30
C MET A 76 -0.71 2.10 1.09
N SER A 77 0.61 2.16 1.05
CA SER A 77 1.40 3.21 1.72
C SER A 77 1.36 4.53 0.94
N SER A 78 1.63 5.63 1.64
CA SER A 78 1.79 6.95 1.03
C SER A 78 3.26 7.32 0.83
N HIS A 79 3.51 8.26 -0.09
CA HIS A 79 4.84 8.84 -0.31
C HIS A 79 5.08 10.13 0.51
N ALA A 80 4.33 10.34 1.60
CA ALA A 80 4.53 11.48 2.48
C ALA A 80 5.51 11.18 3.62
N ILE A 81 6.18 12.21 4.12
CA ILE A 81 6.96 12.18 5.35
C ILE A 81 6.05 12.52 6.53
N TYR A 82 6.18 11.81 7.64
CA TYR A 82 5.43 12.02 8.87
C TYR A 82 6.40 12.35 10.01
N SER A 83 6.44 13.62 10.43
CA SER A 83 7.42 14.14 11.39
C SER A 83 7.49 13.37 12.70
N ALA A 84 6.33 12.93 13.22
CA ALA A 84 6.24 12.18 14.47
C ALA A 84 6.81 10.75 14.40
N ILE A 85 6.98 10.17 13.19
CA ILE A 85 7.36 8.76 13.04
C ILE A 85 8.76 8.65 12.43
N ASP A 86 8.94 9.27 11.27
CA ASP A 86 10.19 9.26 10.52
C ASP A 86 10.31 10.59 9.74
N PRO A 87 11.05 11.58 10.28
CA PRO A 87 11.10 12.92 9.70
C PRO A 87 11.96 13.02 8.41
N GLU A 88 12.69 11.97 8.07
CA GLU A 88 13.63 11.99 6.95
C GLU A 88 13.20 11.09 5.77
N THR A 89 12.33 10.12 6.04
CA THR A 89 12.02 9.07 5.07
C THR A 89 10.52 9.02 4.76
N PRO A 90 10.11 8.99 3.47
CA PRO A 90 8.71 8.80 3.12
C PRO A 90 8.13 7.49 3.70
N ALA A 91 6.87 7.50 4.09
CA ALA A 91 6.22 6.37 4.73
C ALA A 91 6.42 5.05 3.99
N THR A 92 6.33 5.05 2.65
CA THR A 92 6.57 3.87 1.80
C THR A 92 7.96 3.26 1.99
N LEU A 93 8.99 4.07 2.28
CA LEU A 93 10.37 3.63 2.41
C LEU A 93 10.80 3.43 3.87
N SER A 94 9.96 3.83 4.82
CA SER A 94 10.25 3.81 6.26
C SER A 94 9.86 2.50 6.93
N SER A 95 10.82 1.76 7.44
CA SER A 95 10.52 0.57 8.26
C SER A 95 9.83 0.93 9.58
N ARG A 96 10.02 2.15 10.12
CA ARG A 96 9.28 2.63 11.30
C ARG A 96 7.79 2.71 11.01
N VAL A 97 7.42 3.20 9.83
CA VAL A 97 6.00 3.29 9.42
C VAL A 97 5.45 1.92 9.02
N ILE A 98 6.11 1.24 8.08
CA ILE A 98 5.58 0.00 7.49
C ILE A 98 5.65 -1.16 8.48
N HIS A 99 6.80 -1.41 9.08
CA HIS A 99 6.95 -2.49 10.04
C HIS A 99 6.46 -2.07 11.42
N GLY A 100 7.00 -0.97 11.99
CA GLY A 100 6.72 -0.58 13.36
C GLY A 100 5.25 -0.22 13.61
N ILE A 101 4.66 0.65 12.76
CA ILE A 101 3.26 1.05 12.97
C ILE A 101 2.29 0.04 12.36
N LEU A 102 2.39 -0.24 11.06
CA LEU A 102 1.37 -1.03 10.39
C LEU A 102 1.40 -2.52 10.77
N ARG A 103 2.60 -3.14 10.81
CA ARG A 103 2.72 -4.56 11.16
C ARG A 103 2.62 -4.82 12.65
N GLU A 104 3.46 -4.13 13.45
CA GLU A 104 3.56 -4.43 14.89
C GLU A 104 2.46 -3.76 15.69
N LYS A 105 2.34 -2.43 15.64
CA LYS A 105 1.39 -1.69 16.46
C LYS A 105 -0.07 -1.97 16.08
N LEU A 106 -0.41 -1.94 14.77
CA LEU A 106 -1.77 -2.19 14.28
C LEU A 106 -2.06 -3.66 14.01
N GLY A 107 -1.06 -4.55 14.06
CA GLY A 107 -1.23 -5.99 13.88
C GLY A 107 -1.67 -6.41 12.47
N PHE A 108 -1.39 -5.62 11.44
CA PHE A 108 -1.85 -5.93 10.09
C PHE A 108 -1.05 -7.06 9.43
N ASP A 109 -1.71 -8.17 9.11
CA ASP A 109 -1.09 -9.34 8.45
C ASP A 109 -1.52 -9.52 6.97
N GLY A 110 -2.25 -8.56 6.40
CA GLY A 110 -2.60 -8.54 4.97
C GLY A 110 -1.46 -8.03 4.08
N LEU A 111 -1.77 -7.78 2.80
CA LEU A 111 -0.80 -7.26 1.83
C LEU A 111 -0.52 -5.78 2.05
N ILE A 112 0.74 -5.40 2.01
CA ILE A 112 1.17 -4.00 1.95
C ILE A 112 1.69 -3.70 0.55
N LEU A 113 1.06 -2.71 -0.09
CA LEU A 113 1.44 -2.23 -1.41
C LEU A 113 2.11 -0.86 -1.28
N THR A 114 3.07 -0.56 -2.14
CA THR A 114 3.46 0.84 -2.35
C THR A 114 2.38 1.57 -3.14
N ASP A 115 2.33 2.89 -3.06
CA ASP A 115 1.81 3.69 -4.17
C ASP A 115 2.81 3.61 -5.33
N ASP A 116 2.49 4.21 -6.49
CA ASP A 116 3.35 4.16 -7.67
C ASP A 116 4.71 4.82 -7.40
N LEU A 117 5.78 4.03 -7.50
CA LEU A 117 7.15 4.49 -7.23
C LEU A 117 7.67 5.47 -8.28
N GLU A 118 6.97 5.64 -9.40
CA GLU A 118 7.28 6.64 -10.42
C GLU A 118 6.76 8.03 -10.07
N MET A 119 5.94 8.17 -9.02
CA MET A 119 5.47 9.47 -8.55
C MET A 119 6.65 10.36 -8.14
N GLY A 120 6.53 11.66 -8.45
CA GLY A 120 7.61 12.63 -8.23
C GLY A 120 8.14 12.71 -6.81
N ALA A 121 7.32 12.35 -5.81
CA ALA A 121 7.73 12.25 -4.41
C ALA A 121 8.87 11.23 -4.18
N ILE A 122 8.92 10.14 -4.95
CA ILE A 122 9.97 9.12 -4.89
C ILE A 122 11.01 9.31 -5.98
N GLN A 123 10.54 9.48 -7.23
CA GLN A 123 11.42 9.54 -8.40
C GLN A 123 12.49 10.61 -8.28
N LYS A 124 12.14 11.83 -7.83
CA LYS A 124 13.06 12.98 -7.77
C LYS A 124 14.12 12.87 -6.67
N GLY A 125 13.80 12.20 -5.55
CA GLY A 125 14.72 12.12 -4.40
C GLY A 125 15.51 10.82 -4.33
N TRP A 126 14.82 9.69 -4.51
CA TRP A 126 15.40 8.34 -4.34
C TRP A 126 15.62 7.61 -5.66
N GLY A 127 14.84 7.91 -6.68
CA GLY A 127 14.75 7.15 -7.92
C GLY A 127 13.97 5.84 -7.75
N VAL A 128 13.33 5.40 -8.83
CA VAL A 128 12.40 4.25 -8.81
C VAL A 128 13.07 2.97 -8.31
N VAL A 129 14.23 2.62 -8.85
CA VAL A 129 14.94 1.37 -8.53
C VAL A 129 15.38 1.29 -7.07
N LYS A 130 15.97 2.38 -6.55
CA LYS A 130 16.36 2.44 -5.13
C LYS A 130 15.13 2.49 -4.23
N GLY A 131 14.08 3.22 -4.64
CA GLY A 131 12.78 3.25 -3.97
C GLY A 131 12.19 1.86 -3.82
N ALA A 132 12.21 1.06 -4.89
CA ALA A 132 11.72 -0.33 -4.87
C ALA A 132 12.46 -1.21 -3.85
N VAL A 133 13.80 -1.15 -3.85
CA VAL A 133 14.62 -1.90 -2.88
C VAL A 133 14.34 -1.44 -1.45
N SER A 134 14.25 -0.12 -1.22
CA SER A 134 13.98 0.44 0.11
C SER A 134 12.57 0.10 0.62
N ALA A 135 11.56 0.19 -0.24
CA ALA A 135 10.18 -0.16 0.10
C ALA A 135 10.05 -1.65 0.48
N PHE A 136 10.68 -2.54 -0.29
CA PHE A 136 10.68 -3.97 0.03
C PHE A 136 11.43 -4.24 1.35
N LYS A 137 12.55 -3.57 1.58
CA LYS A 137 13.30 -3.64 2.83
C LYS A 137 12.49 -3.11 4.03
N ALA A 138 11.68 -2.07 3.82
CA ALA A 138 10.76 -1.52 4.82
C ALA A 138 9.62 -2.49 5.19
N GLY A 139 9.28 -3.46 4.32
CA GLY A 139 8.27 -4.49 4.58
C GLY A 139 7.05 -4.46 3.66
N CYS A 140 7.08 -3.71 2.55
CA CYS A 140 6.07 -3.80 1.50
C CYS A 140 6.15 -5.17 0.80
N ASP A 141 5.00 -5.75 0.49
CA ASP A 141 4.90 -7.07 -0.17
C ASP A 141 4.80 -6.94 -1.70
N ILE A 142 4.19 -5.85 -2.19
CA ILE A 142 3.97 -5.58 -3.61
C ILE A 142 4.45 -4.15 -3.91
N LEU A 143 5.22 -4.01 -4.98
CA LEU A 143 5.81 -2.75 -5.43
C LEU A 143 5.15 -2.34 -6.75
N LEU A 144 4.60 -1.13 -6.83
CA LEU A 144 3.95 -0.62 -8.03
C LEU A 144 4.92 0.25 -8.82
N ILE A 145 5.08 -0.08 -10.09
CA ILE A 145 5.79 0.69 -11.12
C ILE A 145 4.89 0.57 -12.35
N CYS A 146 4.21 1.66 -12.72
CA CYS A 146 3.02 1.58 -13.56
C CYS A 146 3.28 1.86 -15.05
N GLU A 147 4.33 2.58 -15.39
CA GLU A 147 4.58 3.09 -16.75
C GLU A 147 5.86 2.52 -17.35
N ASP A 148 7.01 2.67 -16.69
CA ASP A 148 8.32 2.32 -17.24
C ASP A 148 8.68 0.84 -17.05
N GLN A 149 8.55 0.06 -18.12
CA GLN A 149 8.90 -1.37 -18.17
C GLN A 149 10.39 -1.64 -17.89
N SER A 150 11.28 -0.71 -18.25
CA SER A 150 12.72 -0.87 -17.96
C SER A 150 13.00 -0.72 -16.48
N ALA A 151 12.34 0.25 -15.82
CA ALA A 151 12.43 0.43 -14.37
C ALA A 151 11.91 -0.81 -13.59
N VAL A 152 10.89 -1.52 -14.11
CA VAL A 152 10.44 -2.80 -13.54
C VAL A 152 11.57 -3.82 -13.56
N LEU A 153 12.20 -4.05 -14.73
CA LEU A 153 13.27 -5.03 -14.88
C LEU A 153 14.50 -4.67 -14.05
N GLU A 154 14.88 -3.40 -14.04
CA GLU A 154 15.99 -2.90 -13.24
C GLU A 154 15.72 -3.08 -11.74
N SER A 155 14.51 -2.78 -11.28
CA SER A 155 14.10 -2.98 -9.88
C SER A 155 14.11 -4.46 -9.48
N MET A 156 13.64 -5.36 -10.34
CA MET A 156 13.72 -6.80 -10.10
C MET A 156 15.17 -7.28 -9.96
N ASN A 157 16.07 -6.80 -10.85
CA ASN A 157 17.48 -7.14 -10.79
C ASN A 157 18.16 -6.59 -9.53
N ALA A 158 17.83 -5.36 -9.15
CA ALA A 158 18.36 -4.73 -7.93
C ALA A 158 17.89 -5.46 -6.67
N LEU A 159 16.61 -5.85 -6.58
CA LEU A 159 16.07 -6.66 -5.49
C LEU A 159 16.77 -8.03 -5.40
N LYS A 160 16.92 -8.71 -6.53
CA LYS A 160 17.64 -9.99 -6.57
C LYS A 160 19.09 -9.83 -6.09
N ALA A 161 19.78 -8.78 -6.52
CA ALA A 161 21.14 -8.49 -6.09
C ALA A 161 21.21 -8.18 -4.58
N ALA A 162 20.26 -7.40 -4.04
CA ALA A 162 20.20 -7.10 -2.61
C ALA A 162 19.93 -8.34 -1.74
N LEU A 163 19.10 -9.28 -2.21
CA LEU A 163 18.87 -10.56 -1.55
C LEU A 163 20.13 -11.44 -1.58
N LEU A 164 20.82 -11.50 -2.73
CA LEU A 164 22.06 -12.29 -2.86
C LEU A 164 23.22 -11.74 -2.03
N ARG A 165 23.23 -10.42 -1.78
CA ARG A 165 24.22 -9.77 -0.89
C ARG A 165 23.80 -9.75 0.58
N GLU A 166 22.68 -10.41 0.92
CA GLU A 166 22.11 -10.45 2.27
C GLU A 166 21.74 -9.07 2.86
N GLU A 167 21.63 -8.04 2.02
CA GLU A 167 21.15 -6.69 2.41
C GLU A 167 19.66 -6.70 2.79
N ILE A 168 18.93 -7.68 2.26
CA ILE A 168 17.56 -8.00 2.59
C ILE A 168 17.51 -9.46 3.02
N PRO A 169 17.06 -9.75 4.25
CA PRO A 169 16.94 -11.14 4.71
C PRO A 169 15.95 -11.93 3.85
N VAL A 170 16.32 -13.14 3.43
CA VAL A 170 15.49 -13.97 2.53
C VAL A 170 14.09 -14.26 3.10
N HIS A 171 13.94 -14.24 4.42
CA HIS A 171 12.65 -14.45 5.05
C HIS A 171 11.64 -13.32 4.75
N HIS A 172 12.09 -12.09 4.39
CA HIS A 172 11.20 -11.03 3.88
C HIS A 172 10.51 -11.47 2.60
N LEU A 173 11.26 -12.05 1.65
CA LEU A 173 10.71 -12.59 0.40
C LEU A 173 9.72 -13.73 0.67
N HIS A 174 10.07 -14.66 1.54
CA HIS A 174 9.17 -15.77 1.90
C HIS A 174 7.87 -15.28 2.53
N ARG A 175 7.92 -14.29 3.43
CA ARG A 175 6.72 -13.69 4.04
C ARG A 175 5.85 -12.99 3.01
N ALA A 176 6.45 -12.19 2.11
CA ALA A 176 5.70 -11.51 1.04
C ALA A 176 4.99 -12.53 0.12
N ILE A 177 5.70 -13.55 -0.37
CA ILE A 177 5.12 -14.61 -1.20
C ILE A 177 4.00 -15.35 -0.46
N THR A 178 4.19 -15.66 0.82
CA THR A 178 3.18 -16.34 1.64
C THR A 178 1.91 -15.51 1.75
N ARG A 179 2.01 -14.19 2.02
CA ARG A 179 0.85 -13.29 2.07
C ARG A 179 0.16 -13.16 0.72
N ILE A 180 0.93 -13.03 -0.37
CA ILE A 180 0.39 -12.96 -1.72
C ILE A 180 -0.41 -14.22 -2.04
N ASN A 181 0.16 -15.41 -1.78
CA ASN A 181 -0.51 -16.68 -2.06
C ASN A 181 -1.74 -16.90 -1.18
N LYS A 182 -1.68 -16.56 0.12
CA LYS A 182 -2.81 -16.60 1.05
C LYS A 182 -3.96 -15.71 0.56
N THR A 183 -3.66 -14.48 0.13
CA THR A 183 -4.65 -13.53 -0.36
C THR A 183 -5.26 -14.01 -1.68
N LYS A 184 -4.44 -14.44 -2.64
CA LYS A 184 -4.91 -15.03 -3.90
C LYS A 184 -5.81 -16.26 -3.64
N GLY A 185 -5.40 -17.16 -2.75
CA GLY A 185 -6.20 -18.34 -2.41
C GLY A 185 -7.55 -18.01 -1.80
N ARG A 186 -7.63 -16.95 -1.00
CA ARG A 186 -8.88 -16.51 -0.38
C ARG A 186 -9.87 -15.88 -1.37
N PHE A 187 -9.39 -15.08 -2.31
CA PHE A 187 -10.27 -14.25 -3.15
C PHE A 187 -10.36 -14.70 -4.61
N LEU A 188 -9.35 -15.40 -5.13
CA LEU A 188 -9.25 -15.75 -6.54
C LEU A 188 -9.43 -17.26 -6.81
N ASN A 189 -9.88 -18.02 -5.85
CA ASN A 189 -10.06 -19.46 -6.01
C ASN A 189 -11.54 -19.87 -5.85
N PRO A 190 -12.17 -20.52 -6.88
CA PRO A 190 -11.55 -20.87 -8.16
C PRO A 190 -11.44 -19.67 -9.11
N VAL A 191 -10.37 -19.61 -9.88
CA VAL A 191 -10.23 -18.62 -10.96
C VAL A 191 -11.25 -18.98 -12.05
N ARG A 192 -12.30 -18.19 -12.19
CA ARG A 192 -13.26 -18.34 -13.28
C ARG A 192 -12.65 -17.77 -14.57
N LYS A 193 -12.54 -18.61 -15.58
CA LYS A 193 -12.22 -18.13 -16.94
C LYS A 193 -13.48 -17.48 -17.52
N ILE A 194 -13.39 -16.20 -17.80
CA ILE A 194 -14.46 -15.46 -18.46
C ILE A 194 -14.21 -15.54 -19.99
N SER A 195 -15.21 -15.93 -20.76
CA SER A 195 -15.12 -15.98 -22.21
C SER A 195 -15.28 -14.59 -22.83
N LEU A 196 -14.73 -14.37 -24.03
CA LEU A 196 -14.96 -13.13 -24.77
C LEU A 196 -16.44 -12.90 -25.11
N HIS A 197 -17.23 -13.97 -25.20
CA HIS A 197 -18.68 -13.89 -25.38
C HIS A 197 -19.34 -13.22 -24.16
N GLU A 198 -19.06 -13.71 -22.95
CA GLU A 198 -19.57 -13.12 -21.69
C GLU A 198 -19.15 -11.66 -21.54
N VAL A 199 -17.92 -11.31 -21.93
CA VAL A 199 -17.47 -9.90 -21.91
C VAL A 199 -18.30 -9.03 -22.86
N ARG A 200 -18.57 -9.51 -24.09
CA ARG A 200 -19.36 -8.78 -25.07
C ARG A 200 -20.83 -8.64 -24.68
N GLU A 201 -21.40 -9.65 -24.01
CA GLU A 201 -22.76 -9.58 -23.46
C GLU A 201 -22.88 -8.51 -22.38
N TYR A 202 -21.89 -8.42 -21.51
CA TYR A 202 -21.87 -7.46 -20.39
C TYR A 202 -21.51 -6.04 -20.83
N PHE A 203 -20.65 -5.91 -21.82
CA PHE A 203 -20.18 -4.65 -22.41
C PHE A 203 -20.44 -4.65 -23.92
N PRO A 204 -21.71 -4.47 -24.35
CA PRO A 204 -22.01 -4.39 -25.76
C PRO A 204 -21.26 -3.22 -26.40
N PRO A 205 -20.75 -3.38 -27.64
CA PRO A 205 -20.11 -2.29 -28.36
C PRO A 205 -21.06 -1.11 -28.43
N ARG A 206 -20.55 0.08 -28.09
CA ARG A 206 -21.29 1.31 -28.29
C ARG A 206 -21.46 1.50 -29.78
N GLY A 207 -22.71 1.52 -30.26
CA GLY A 207 -23.06 1.81 -31.66
C GLY A 207 -22.64 3.22 -32.09
#